data_711248a19ff2c8a70cd77eea6731cca6
#
_entry.id   711248a19ff2c8a70cd77eea6731cca6
#
_cell.length_a   1.000
_cell.length_b   1.000
_cell.length_c   1.000
_cell.angle_alpha   90.00
_cell.angle_beta   90.00
_cell.angle_gamma   90.00
#
_symmetry.space_group_name_H-M   'P 1'
#
loop_
_entity.id
_entity.type
_entity.pdbx_description
1 polymer ?
#
loop_
_entity_poly.entity_id
_entity_poly.type
_entity_poly.pdbx_seq_one_letter_code
_entity_poly.pdbx_strand_id
1 'polypeptide(L)'
;MSDKVYTVQDYKSGQPRWCPGCGDHAFLNSLHKAMAELGVAPHDIAVISGIGCSSRLPYYVNTYGFHTIHGRAAAVATGAKVANPNLTIWQISGDGDGLAIGGNHFIHALRRNIDLNMILLNNRIYGLTKGQYSPTSERGLVTKSSPYGTVEAPFHPAELAFGARGRFFARCIAVDGAASVEVLKAAANHKGASVVEVLQNCVIFNDGTHASVATKEGRAKNAIYLEHGKPMLFGENKEFGLMQEGFGLKVVKLGENGITEKDILIHDAHCQDNTLQLKLALMEGPDFPIALGVIRDVDAPTYNDAVVEQIEEIKGKKKYHNFQELLMTNDTWEVK
;
A
#
# COMPACT_ATOMS: atom_id res chain seq x y z
N MET A 1 30.07 -8.72 -1.09
CA MET A 1 29.02 -7.69 -1.08
C MET A 1 29.70 -6.40 -0.69
N SER A 2 29.48 -5.30 -1.39
CA SER A 2 30.17 -4.04 -1.06
C SER A 2 29.55 -3.49 0.22
N ASP A 3 30.39 -3.11 1.20
CA ASP A 3 29.99 -2.41 2.43
C ASP A 3 29.51 -0.97 2.16
N LYS A 4 28.93 -0.71 0.98
CA LYS A 4 28.45 0.62 0.61
C LYS A 4 27.18 0.94 1.36
N VAL A 5 27.23 1.96 2.22
CA VAL A 5 26.05 2.57 2.83
C VAL A 5 25.41 3.51 1.79
N TYR A 6 24.18 3.24 1.43
CA TYR A 6 23.42 4.08 0.50
C TYR A 6 22.76 5.25 1.27
N THR A 7 22.78 6.42 0.66
CA THR A 7 22.18 7.64 1.20
C THR A 7 20.93 8.02 0.40
N VAL A 8 20.14 8.93 0.93
CA VAL A 8 18.96 9.48 0.21
C VAL A 8 19.32 9.98 -1.20
N GLN A 9 20.54 10.50 -1.39
CA GLN A 9 20.98 11.03 -2.69
C GLN A 9 21.20 9.92 -3.74
N ASP A 10 21.57 8.72 -3.31
CA ASP A 10 21.78 7.57 -4.24
C ASP A 10 20.45 7.13 -4.89
N TYR A 11 19.31 7.40 -4.27
CA TYR A 11 17.96 7.05 -4.78
C TYR A 11 17.27 8.17 -5.54
N LYS A 12 17.82 9.38 -5.58
CA LYS A 12 17.21 10.52 -6.29
C LYS A 12 17.55 10.53 -7.75
N SER A 13 16.54 10.76 -8.59
CA SER A 13 16.69 10.98 -10.02
C SER A 13 15.70 12.03 -10.50
N GLY A 14 16.06 12.72 -11.59
CA GLY A 14 15.21 13.67 -12.26
C GLY A 14 14.70 14.81 -11.36
N GLN A 15 13.92 15.70 -11.95
CA GLN A 15 13.24 16.79 -11.24
C GLN A 15 11.75 16.53 -11.25
N PRO A 16 11.09 16.41 -10.07
CA PRO A 16 9.65 16.20 -9.99
C PRO A 16 8.86 17.33 -10.70
N ARG A 17 7.85 16.93 -11.46
CA ARG A 17 7.02 17.83 -12.26
C ARG A 17 5.54 17.81 -11.85
N TRP A 18 5.28 17.47 -10.61
CA TRP A 18 3.95 17.62 -10.02
C TRP A 18 3.63 19.07 -9.71
N CYS A 19 2.35 19.38 -9.48
CA CYS A 19 1.90 20.70 -9.09
C CYS A 19 2.59 21.16 -7.79
N PRO A 20 2.92 22.46 -7.66
CA PRO A 20 3.40 22.99 -6.37
C PRO A 20 2.39 22.68 -5.24
N GLY A 21 2.87 22.15 -4.12
CA GLY A 21 2.02 21.74 -2.99
C GLY A 21 1.34 20.37 -3.11
N CYS A 22 1.50 19.67 -4.23
CA CYS A 22 1.00 18.29 -4.37
C CYS A 22 1.63 17.34 -3.34
N GLY A 23 0.81 16.50 -2.70
CA GLY A 23 1.26 15.53 -1.69
C GLY A 23 2.26 14.49 -2.21
N ASP A 24 2.31 14.25 -3.54
CA ASP A 24 3.28 13.34 -4.16
C ASP A 24 4.74 13.76 -3.90
N HIS A 25 5.03 15.05 -3.74
CA HIS A 25 6.37 15.53 -3.38
C HIS A 25 6.79 15.07 -1.98
N ALA A 26 5.89 15.17 -1.01
CA ALA A 26 6.14 14.75 0.37
C ALA A 26 6.32 13.24 0.44
N PHE A 27 5.46 12.48 -0.24
CA PHE A 27 5.57 11.02 -0.33
C PHE A 27 6.89 10.58 -0.97
N LEU A 28 7.31 11.17 -2.09
CA LEU A 28 8.59 10.86 -2.75
C LEU A 28 9.79 11.05 -1.79
N ASN A 29 9.77 12.13 -1.00
CA ASN A 29 10.81 12.36 0.00
C ASN A 29 10.83 11.26 1.08
N SER A 30 9.66 10.80 1.52
CA SER A 30 9.55 9.70 2.48
C SER A 30 10.02 8.38 1.89
N LEU A 31 9.69 8.09 0.64
CA LEU A 31 10.14 6.89 -0.06
C LEU A 31 11.67 6.86 -0.23
N HIS A 32 12.30 7.98 -0.63
CA HIS A 32 13.76 8.07 -0.72
C HIS A 32 14.44 7.81 0.62
N LYS A 33 13.88 8.34 1.73
CA LYS A 33 14.40 8.09 3.09
C LYS A 33 14.23 6.63 3.49
N ALA A 34 13.05 6.06 3.27
CA ALA A 34 12.79 4.65 3.56
C ALA A 34 13.76 3.72 2.79
N MET A 35 13.98 3.96 1.49
CA MET A 35 14.95 3.21 0.70
C MET A 35 16.37 3.32 1.24
N ALA A 36 16.79 4.53 1.68
CA ALA A 36 18.10 4.74 2.26
C ALA A 36 18.28 4.01 3.60
N GLU A 37 17.25 4.02 4.45
CA GLU A 37 17.28 3.34 5.74
C GLU A 37 17.18 1.81 5.61
N LEU A 38 16.49 1.30 4.57
CA LEU A 38 16.47 -0.12 4.23
C LEU A 38 17.80 -0.61 3.67
N GLY A 39 18.62 0.27 3.07
CA GLY A 39 19.95 -0.05 2.57
C GLY A 39 20.00 -0.97 1.36
N VAL A 40 18.87 -1.22 0.68
CA VAL A 40 18.81 -2.07 -0.52
C VAL A 40 19.47 -1.33 -1.68
N ALA A 41 20.39 -2.00 -2.38
CA ALA A 41 21.10 -1.38 -3.50
C ALA A 41 20.12 -0.91 -4.61
N PRO A 42 20.30 0.27 -5.21
CA PRO A 42 19.40 0.78 -6.25
C PRO A 42 19.15 -0.18 -7.41
N HIS A 43 20.14 -1.00 -7.76
CA HIS A 43 20.02 -2.00 -8.82
C HIS A 43 19.28 -3.30 -8.39
N ASP A 44 18.94 -3.43 -7.10
CA ASP A 44 18.10 -4.52 -6.59
C ASP A 44 16.66 -4.02 -6.34
N ILE A 45 16.35 -2.80 -6.75
CA ILE A 45 15.02 -2.19 -6.61
C ILE A 45 14.42 -1.96 -8.00
N ALA A 46 13.12 -2.26 -8.13
CA ALA A 46 12.32 -1.86 -9.27
C ALA A 46 11.08 -1.09 -8.81
N VAL A 47 10.86 0.10 -9.38
CA VAL A 47 9.65 0.92 -9.16
C VAL A 47 8.76 0.78 -10.38
N ILE A 48 7.56 0.22 -10.20
CA ILE A 48 6.63 -0.13 -11.28
C ILE A 48 5.32 0.61 -11.07
N SER A 49 4.93 1.43 -12.02
CA SER A 49 3.74 2.27 -11.90
C SER A 49 2.71 2.04 -13.01
N GLY A 50 1.46 2.37 -12.72
CA GLY A 50 0.39 2.45 -13.72
C GLY A 50 0.34 3.81 -14.40
N ILE A 51 -0.83 4.47 -14.42
CA ILE A 51 -1.03 5.78 -15.04
C ILE A 51 -1.69 6.74 -14.03
N GLY A 52 -1.25 7.97 -14.04
CA GLY A 52 -1.73 9.05 -13.18
C GLY A 52 -0.59 9.95 -12.70
N CYS A 53 -0.89 10.92 -11.84
CA CYS A 53 0.13 11.82 -11.30
C CYS A 53 1.19 11.04 -10.51
N SER A 54 0.78 10.18 -9.58
CA SER A 54 1.65 9.32 -8.79
C SER A 54 2.51 8.38 -9.65
N SER A 55 2.00 7.95 -10.79
CA SER A 55 2.67 7.01 -11.70
C SER A 55 3.89 7.60 -12.42
N ARG A 56 4.14 8.90 -12.27
CA ARG A 56 5.40 9.53 -12.71
C ARG A 56 6.58 9.23 -11.78
N LEU A 57 6.33 8.63 -10.62
CA LEU A 57 7.34 8.39 -9.59
C LEU A 57 8.58 7.63 -10.09
N PRO A 58 8.50 6.62 -10.98
CA PRO A 58 9.70 5.95 -11.51
C PRO A 58 10.72 6.88 -12.18
N TYR A 59 10.31 8.05 -12.69
CA TYR A 59 11.22 9.04 -13.29
C TYR A 59 12.04 9.82 -12.25
N TYR A 60 11.68 9.71 -10.97
CA TYR A 60 12.26 10.51 -9.89
C TYR A 60 13.04 9.66 -8.89
N VAL A 61 13.14 8.36 -9.16
CA VAL A 61 13.90 7.40 -8.34
C VAL A 61 15.00 6.78 -9.18
N ASN A 62 16.22 6.75 -8.66
CA ASN A 62 17.40 6.18 -9.32
C ASN A 62 17.47 4.66 -9.09
N THR A 63 16.50 3.92 -9.63
CA THR A 63 16.36 2.46 -9.57
C THR A 63 15.94 1.94 -10.95
N TYR A 64 15.75 0.64 -11.12
CA TYR A 64 14.97 0.19 -12.28
C TYR A 64 13.54 0.72 -12.18
N GLY A 65 12.98 1.10 -13.33
CA GLY A 65 11.64 1.69 -13.37
C GLY A 65 10.84 1.26 -14.60
N PHE A 66 9.53 1.04 -14.38
CA PHE A 66 8.56 0.79 -15.44
C PHE A 66 7.37 1.73 -15.25
N HIS A 67 7.10 2.57 -16.22
CA HIS A 67 5.84 3.30 -16.32
C HIS A 67 4.98 2.53 -17.31
N THR A 68 3.98 1.81 -16.81
CA THR A 68 3.23 0.82 -17.59
C THR A 68 1.94 1.40 -18.17
N ILE A 69 0.86 0.63 -18.20
CA ILE A 69 -0.45 1.00 -18.73
C ILE A 69 -1.44 1.14 -17.56
N HIS A 70 -2.50 1.91 -17.76
CA HIS A 70 -3.53 2.19 -16.76
C HIS A 70 -4.07 0.91 -16.11
N GLY A 71 -3.94 0.83 -14.79
CA GLY A 71 -4.37 -0.29 -13.98
C GLY A 71 -3.56 -1.58 -14.14
N ARG A 72 -2.38 -1.55 -14.77
CA ARG A 72 -1.59 -2.77 -15.04
C ARG A 72 -0.31 -2.89 -14.19
N ALA A 73 -0.05 -1.92 -13.32
CA ALA A 73 1.16 -1.92 -12.49
C ALA A 73 1.31 -3.22 -11.68
N ALA A 74 0.27 -3.68 -10.99
CA ALA A 74 0.31 -4.89 -10.18
C ALA A 74 0.56 -6.16 -11.03
N ALA A 75 0.04 -6.23 -12.27
CA ALA A 75 0.29 -7.35 -13.16
C ALA A 75 1.75 -7.39 -13.64
N VAL A 76 2.31 -6.24 -14.05
CA VAL A 76 3.71 -6.14 -14.48
C VAL A 76 4.65 -6.38 -13.30
N ALA A 77 4.36 -5.83 -12.13
CA ALA A 77 5.11 -6.04 -10.90
C ALA A 77 5.14 -7.53 -10.49
N THR A 78 4.00 -8.21 -10.59
CA THR A 78 3.92 -9.67 -10.37
C THR A 78 4.86 -10.43 -11.33
N GLY A 79 4.82 -10.10 -12.62
CA GLY A 79 5.72 -10.72 -13.60
C GLY A 79 7.19 -10.47 -13.30
N ALA A 80 7.56 -9.23 -12.95
CA ALA A 80 8.94 -8.88 -12.60
C ALA A 80 9.42 -9.65 -11.34
N LYS A 81 8.57 -9.77 -10.29
CA LYS A 81 8.92 -10.51 -9.07
C LYS A 81 9.09 -12.00 -9.31
N VAL A 82 8.21 -12.61 -10.13
CA VAL A 82 8.31 -14.03 -10.47
C VAL A 82 9.57 -14.30 -11.35
N ALA A 83 9.89 -13.38 -12.25
CA ALA A 83 11.08 -13.50 -13.09
C ALA A 83 12.41 -13.30 -12.33
N ASN A 84 12.41 -12.42 -11.34
CA ASN A 84 13.54 -12.20 -10.44
C ASN A 84 13.06 -12.03 -8.98
N PRO A 85 12.98 -13.12 -8.21
CA PRO A 85 12.51 -13.10 -6.82
C PRO A 85 13.34 -12.23 -5.87
N ASN A 86 14.58 -11.89 -6.24
CA ASN A 86 15.49 -11.11 -5.39
C ASN A 86 15.22 -9.59 -5.45
N LEU A 87 14.42 -9.11 -6.41
CA LEU A 87 14.11 -7.70 -6.51
C LEU A 87 13.19 -7.24 -5.38
N THR A 88 13.52 -6.10 -4.78
CA THR A 88 12.58 -5.32 -3.99
C THR A 88 11.71 -4.49 -4.92
N ILE A 89 10.41 -4.76 -4.97
CA ILE A 89 9.52 -4.11 -5.93
C ILE A 89 8.57 -3.15 -5.20
N TRP A 90 8.57 -1.89 -5.64
CA TRP A 90 7.62 -0.86 -5.25
C TRP A 90 6.62 -0.64 -6.39
N GLN A 91 5.39 -1.11 -6.20
CA GLN A 91 4.30 -0.90 -7.15
C GLN A 91 3.55 0.36 -6.76
N ILE A 92 3.46 1.33 -7.66
CA ILE A 92 2.88 2.66 -7.42
C ILE A 92 1.61 2.83 -8.24
N SER A 93 0.50 3.15 -7.59
CA SER A 93 -0.76 3.51 -8.23
C SER A 93 -1.44 4.65 -7.48
N GLY A 94 -2.21 5.45 -8.21
CA GLY A 94 -3.27 6.26 -7.60
C GLY A 94 -4.51 5.39 -7.30
N ASP A 95 -5.41 5.92 -6.49
CA ASP A 95 -6.68 5.26 -6.17
C ASP A 95 -7.50 4.92 -7.42
N GLY A 96 -7.61 5.84 -8.37
CA GLY A 96 -8.30 5.60 -9.63
C GLY A 96 -7.62 4.56 -10.52
N ASP A 97 -6.30 4.56 -10.57
CA ASP A 97 -5.52 3.60 -11.35
C ASP A 97 -5.60 2.18 -10.75
N GLY A 98 -5.38 2.08 -9.46
CA GLY A 98 -5.31 0.80 -8.77
C GLY A 98 -6.65 0.12 -8.50
N LEU A 99 -7.70 0.90 -8.23
CA LEU A 99 -8.98 0.36 -7.74
C LEU A 99 -10.10 0.36 -8.80
N ALA A 100 -9.99 1.16 -9.87
CA ALA A 100 -10.92 1.09 -11.00
C ALA A 100 -10.50 -0.04 -11.96
N ILE A 101 -9.92 0.31 -13.11
CA ILE A 101 -9.49 -0.70 -14.10
C ILE A 101 -8.41 -1.66 -13.56
N GLY A 102 -7.63 -1.23 -12.55
CA GLY A 102 -6.61 -2.05 -11.88
C GLY A 102 -7.15 -3.02 -10.83
N GLY A 103 -8.41 -2.90 -10.39
CA GLY A 103 -8.98 -3.64 -9.26
C GLY A 103 -8.80 -5.16 -9.35
N ASN A 104 -8.98 -5.75 -10.52
CA ASN A 104 -8.77 -7.18 -10.73
C ASN A 104 -7.30 -7.60 -10.47
N HIS A 105 -6.34 -6.82 -10.92
CA HIS A 105 -4.91 -7.12 -10.72
C HIS A 105 -4.49 -6.88 -9.27
N PHE A 106 -5.07 -5.86 -8.62
CA PHE A 106 -4.90 -5.61 -7.20
C PHE A 106 -5.36 -6.82 -6.36
N ILE A 107 -6.60 -7.29 -6.58
CA ILE A 107 -7.16 -8.47 -5.91
C ILE A 107 -6.27 -9.70 -6.11
N HIS A 108 -5.83 -9.97 -7.35
CA HIS A 108 -5.06 -11.17 -7.64
C HIS A 108 -3.62 -11.13 -7.14
N ALA A 109 -2.99 -9.97 -7.04
CA ALA A 109 -1.68 -9.82 -6.40
C ALA A 109 -1.77 -10.15 -4.89
N LEU A 110 -2.78 -9.61 -4.20
CA LEU A 110 -3.04 -9.86 -2.79
C LEU A 110 -3.41 -11.32 -2.51
N ARG A 111 -4.35 -11.87 -3.26
CA ARG A 111 -4.81 -13.26 -3.11
C ARG A 111 -3.68 -14.27 -3.26
N ARG A 112 -2.72 -14.00 -4.15
CA ARG A 112 -1.52 -14.83 -4.35
C ARG A 112 -0.42 -14.54 -3.36
N ASN A 113 -0.54 -13.47 -2.59
CA ASN A 113 0.50 -12.99 -1.69
C ASN A 113 1.86 -12.82 -2.41
N ILE A 114 1.84 -12.13 -3.55
CA ILE A 114 3.09 -11.80 -4.29
C ILE A 114 3.90 -10.82 -3.45
N ASP A 115 5.18 -11.09 -3.27
CA ASP A 115 6.10 -10.25 -2.48
C ASP A 115 6.34 -8.88 -3.16
N LEU A 116 5.42 -7.95 -2.96
CA LEU A 116 5.35 -6.61 -3.55
C LEU A 116 4.98 -5.55 -2.51
N ASN A 117 5.62 -4.41 -2.57
CA ASN A 117 5.21 -3.19 -1.84
C ASN A 117 4.22 -2.40 -2.69
N MET A 118 2.93 -2.56 -2.45
CA MET A 118 1.84 -1.94 -3.21
C MET A 118 1.43 -0.61 -2.56
N ILE A 119 1.85 0.49 -3.15
CA ILE A 119 1.57 1.84 -2.68
C ILE A 119 0.37 2.41 -3.42
N LEU A 120 -0.65 2.80 -2.68
CA LEU A 120 -1.87 3.41 -3.16
C LEU A 120 -1.94 4.87 -2.71
N LEU A 121 -1.57 5.81 -3.59
CA LEU A 121 -1.69 7.25 -3.30
C LEU A 121 -3.15 7.66 -3.51
N ASN A 122 -3.85 7.85 -2.40
CA ASN A 122 -5.28 8.10 -2.36
C ASN A 122 -5.58 9.60 -2.19
N ASN A 123 -5.89 10.28 -3.29
CA ASN A 123 -6.31 11.68 -3.31
C ASN A 123 -7.80 11.86 -3.66
N ARG A 124 -8.52 10.76 -3.79
CA ARG A 124 -9.95 10.71 -4.07
C ARG A 124 -10.36 11.45 -5.35
N ILE A 125 -9.46 11.50 -6.36
CA ILE A 125 -9.73 12.16 -7.65
C ILE A 125 -8.78 11.68 -8.76
N TYR A 126 -9.23 11.64 -10.02
CA TYR A 126 -8.34 11.53 -11.17
C TYR A 126 -7.72 12.91 -11.47
N GLY A 127 -6.53 13.19 -10.92
CA GLY A 127 -5.86 14.49 -11.09
C GLY A 127 -5.27 14.70 -12.47
N LEU A 128 -4.58 13.69 -13.04
CA LEU A 128 -3.89 13.81 -14.35
C LEU A 128 -4.85 14.16 -15.50
N THR A 129 -6.04 13.59 -15.50
CA THR A 129 -7.07 13.78 -16.51
C THR A 129 -7.99 14.98 -16.22
N LYS A 130 -7.61 15.82 -15.24
CA LYS A 130 -8.22 17.10 -14.88
C LYS A 130 -9.52 17.02 -14.09
N GLY A 131 -9.61 16.06 -13.17
CA GLY A 131 -10.57 16.12 -12.06
C GLY A 131 -11.86 15.35 -12.28
N GLN A 132 -11.82 14.15 -12.86
CA GLN A 132 -12.92 13.21 -12.78
C GLN A 132 -12.94 12.53 -11.40
N TYR A 133 -14.13 12.17 -10.90
CA TYR A 133 -14.22 11.41 -9.66
C TYR A 133 -13.60 10.01 -9.82
N SER A 134 -12.96 9.56 -8.78
CA SER A 134 -12.32 8.23 -8.67
C SER A 134 -13.18 7.27 -7.84
N PRO A 135 -12.86 5.98 -7.77
CA PRO A 135 -13.61 5.03 -6.95
C PRO A 135 -13.68 5.39 -5.47
N THR A 136 -12.72 6.15 -4.94
CA THR A 136 -12.68 6.58 -3.53
C THR A 136 -13.24 7.98 -3.29
N SER A 137 -13.71 8.65 -4.35
CA SER A 137 -14.34 9.97 -4.23
C SER A 137 -15.61 9.91 -3.39
N GLU A 138 -15.81 10.91 -2.56
CA GLU A 138 -16.97 11.00 -1.70
C GLU A 138 -18.25 11.17 -2.52
N ARG A 139 -19.34 10.57 -2.01
CA ARG A 139 -20.67 10.73 -2.61
C ARG A 139 -21.06 12.21 -2.60
N GLY A 140 -21.58 12.69 -3.72
CA GLY A 140 -21.98 14.08 -3.89
C GLY A 140 -20.86 15.01 -4.37
N LEU A 141 -19.62 14.50 -4.57
CA LEU A 141 -18.53 15.32 -5.10
C LEU A 141 -18.87 15.86 -6.49
N VAL A 142 -18.91 17.19 -6.60
CA VAL A 142 -19.16 17.90 -7.86
C VAL A 142 -17.86 18.07 -8.62
N THR A 143 -17.84 17.62 -9.88
CA THR A 143 -16.72 17.80 -10.81
C THR A 143 -17.23 18.29 -12.16
N LYS A 144 -16.31 18.66 -13.07
CA LYS A 144 -16.70 19.08 -14.43
C LYS A 144 -17.43 17.98 -15.21
N SER A 145 -17.09 16.72 -14.97
CA SER A 145 -17.75 15.55 -15.58
C SER A 145 -18.95 15.04 -14.81
N SER A 146 -19.13 15.49 -13.58
CA SER A 146 -20.25 15.13 -12.69
C SER A 146 -20.83 16.40 -12.06
N PRO A 147 -21.49 17.26 -12.86
CA PRO A 147 -21.89 18.59 -12.41
C PRO A 147 -23.02 18.60 -11.36
N TYR A 148 -23.70 17.47 -11.19
CA TYR A 148 -24.74 17.28 -10.18
C TYR A 148 -24.29 16.45 -8.98
N GLY A 149 -22.97 16.16 -8.89
CA GLY A 149 -22.38 15.34 -7.86
C GLY A 149 -22.39 13.84 -8.20
N THR A 150 -21.47 13.10 -7.56
CA THR A 150 -21.39 11.63 -7.69
C THR A 150 -22.53 10.98 -6.90
N VAL A 151 -23.03 9.84 -7.40
CA VAL A 151 -24.11 9.07 -6.73
C VAL A 151 -23.59 7.74 -6.15
N GLU A 152 -22.36 7.35 -6.50
CA GLU A 152 -21.73 6.12 -6.08
C GLU A 152 -21.22 6.23 -4.63
N ALA A 153 -21.24 5.11 -3.91
CA ALA A 153 -20.55 4.98 -2.64
C ALA A 153 -19.05 4.82 -2.88
N PRO A 154 -18.18 5.49 -2.11
CA PRO A 154 -16.75 5.34 -2.27
C PRO A 154 -16.26 3.94 -1.90
N PHE A 155 -15.25 3.44 -2.60
CA PHE A 155 -14.47 2.30 -2.15
C PHE A 155 -13.62 2.66 -0.94
N HIS A 156 -13.60 1.73 0.02
CA HIS A 156 -12.60 1.72 1.08
C HIS A 156 -11.48 0.75 0.69
N PRO A 157 -10.24 1.22 0.43
CA PRO A 157 -9.15 0.35 -0.03
C PRO A 157 -8.88 -0.84 0.91
N ALA A 158 -9.09 -0.64 2.22
CA ALA A 158 -8.95 -1.69 3.22
C ALA A 158 -9.97 -2.83 3.03
N GLU A 159 -11.24 -2.53 2.73
CA GLU A 159 -12.26 -3.57 2.49
C GLU A 159 -11.87 -4.47 1.33
N LEU A 160 -11.40 -3.86 0.24
CA LEU A 160 -10.95 -4.62 -0.93
C LEU A 160 -9.70 -5.44 -0.61
N ALA A 161 -8.73 -4.86 0.12
CA ALA A 161 -7.52 -5.55 0.51
C ALA A 161 -7.82 -6.75 1.42
N PHE A 162 -8.64 -6.58 2.44
CA PHE A 162 -9.01 -7.67 3.36
C PHE A 162 -9.91 -8.71 2.70
N GLY A 163 -10.85 -8.29 1.84
CA GLY A 163 -11.67 -9.18 1.02
C GLY A 163 -10.84 -10.04 0.06
N ALA A 164 -9.73 -9.49 -0.46
CA ALA A 164 -8.76 -10.20 -1.28
C ALA A 164 -7.74 -11.03 -0.47
N ARG A 165 -7.95 -11.20 0.84
CA ARG A 165 -7.05 -11.89 1.79
C ARG A 165 -5.68 -11.23 1.95
N GLY A 166 -5.59 -9.89 1.87
CA GLY A 166 -4.37 -9.14 2.15
C GLY A 166 -3.78 -9.46 3.52
N ARG A 167 -2.48 -9.67 3.58
CA ARG A 167 -1.76 -10.06 4.80
C ARG A 167 -1.12 -8.87 5.49
N PHE A 168 -0.85 -7.82 4.75
CA PHE A 168 -0.37 -6.55 5.26
C PHE A 168 -1.25 -5.40 4.76
N PHE A 169 -1.63 -4.54 5.67
CA PHE A 169 -2.29 -3.27 5.36
C PHE A 169 -1.84 -2.20 6.35
N ALA A 170 -1.37 -1.08 5.82
CA ALA A 170 -0.99 0.09 6.61
C ALA A 170 -1.55 1.36 5.97
N ARG A 171 -1.69 2.40 6.78
CA ARG A 171 -2.10 3.72 6.30
C ARG A 171 -1.18 4.81 6.86
N CYS A 172 -0.78 5.73 6.00
CA CYS A 172 -0.07 6.94 6.41
C CYS A 172 -0.64 8.17 5.68
N ILE A 173 -0.22 9.35 6.07
CA ILE A 173 -0.54 10.59 5.37
C ILE A 173 0.75 11.21 4.83
N ALA A 174 0.73 11.62 3.57
CA ALA A 174 1.93 12.07 2.85
C ALA A 174 2.69 13.21 3.56
N VAL A 175 1.98 14.09 4.28
CA VAL A 175 2.57 15.22 5.00
C VAL A 175 3.24 14.84 6.33
N ASP A 176 3.00 13.63 6.85
CA ASP A 176 3.70 13.10 8.02
C ASP A 176 4.87 12.21 7.57
N GLY A 177 5.97 12.86 7.23
CA GLY A 177 7.13 12.16 6.64
C GLY A 177 7.75 11.11 7.57
N ALA A 178 7.78 11.36 8.88
CA ALA A 178 8.36 10.42 9.84
C ALA A 178 7.53 9.13 9.93
N ALA A 179 6.22 9.25 10.16
CA ALA A 179 5.32 8.11 10.19
C ALA A 179 5.28 7.36 8.86
N SER A 180 5.33 8.10 7.73
CA SER A 180 5.36 7.49 6.39
C SER A 180 6.62 6.64 6.17
N VAL A 181 7.79 7.09 6.63
CA VAL A 181 9.05 6.31 6.52
C VAL A 181 8.93 5.00 7.30
N GLU A 182 8.44 5.03 8.54
CA GLU A 182 8.30 3.81 9.35
C GLU A 182 7.29 2.82 8.73
N VAL A 183 6.17 3.30 8.22
CA VAL A 183 5.18 2.47 7.52
C VAL A 183 5.76 1.84 6.26
N LEU A 184 6.53 2.60 5.46
CA LEU A 184 7.16 2.09 4.24
C LEU A 184 8.23 1.03 4.57
N LYS A 185 9.00 1.22 5.64
CA LYS A 185 9.98 0.23 6.11
C LYS A 185 9.29 -1.05 6.58
N ALA A 186 8.20 -0.92 7.34
CA ALA A 186 7.41 -2.08 7.77
C ALA A 186 6.87 -2.84 6.56
N ALA A 187 6.33 -2.14 5.55
CA ALA A 187 5.85 -2.75 4.31
C ALA A 187 6.95 -3.51 3.56
N ALA A 188 8.16 -2.94 3.46
CA ALA A 188 9.28 -3.57 2.77
C ALA A 188 9.87 -4.78 3.53
N ASN A 189 9.73 -4.83 4.85
CA ASN A 189 10.16 -5.94 5.69
C ASN A 189 9.13 -7.08 5.75
N HIS A 190 7.87 -6.83 5.41
CA HIS A 190 6.84 -7.85 5.31
C HIS A 190 7.14 -8.80 4.14
N LYS A 191 7.02 -10.10 4.38
CA LYS A 191 7.15 -11.11 3.33
C LYS A 191 5.80 -11.39 2.68
N GLY A 192 5.59 -10.82 1.50
CA GLY A 192 4.34 -10.95 0.75
C GLY A 192 3.82 -9.62 0.21
N ALA A 193 2.53 -9.60 -0.15
CA ALA A 193 1.88 -8.40 -0.68
C ALA A 193 1.56 -7.43 0.45
N SER A 194 2.33 -6.37 0.57
CA SER A 194 2.04 -5.26 1.47
C SER A 194 1.26 -4.15 0.75
N VAL A 195 0.17 -3.68 1.36
CA VAL A 195 -0.60 -2.53 0.87
C VAL A 195 -0.39 -1.36 1.81
N VAL A 196 0.06 -0.25 1.27
CA VAL A 196 0.14 1.03 2.00
C VAL A 196 -0.79 2.03 1.34
N GLU A 197 -1.87 2.39 2.02
CA GLU A 197 -2.71 3.51 1.63
C GLU A 197 -2.09 4.82 2.14
N VAL A 198 -1.75 5.69 1.20
CA VAL A 198 -1.18 7.01 1.49
C VAL A 198 -2.24 8.08 1.27
N LEU A 199 -2.73 8.68 2.34
CA LEU A 199 -3.64 9.83 2.25
C LEU A 199 -2.88 11.01 1.65
N GLN A 200 -3.26 11.42 0.43
CA GLN A 200 -2.54 12.39 -0.37
C GLN A 200 -3.47 13.52 -0.79
N ASN A 201 -3.00 14.74 -0.84
CA ASN A 201 -3.79 15.91 -1.23
C ASN A 201 -3.53 16.32 -2.68
N CYS A 202 -4.60 16.45 -3.48
CA CYS A 202 -4.55 17.04 -4.81
C CYS A 202 -4.97 18.51 -4.74
N VAL A 203 -3.99 19.42 -4.66
CA VAL A 203 -4.20 20.88 -4.50
C VAL A 203 -4.98 21.56 -5.63
N ILE A 204 -5.19 20.87 -6.77
CA ILE A 204 -5.84 21.48 -7.93
C ILE A 204 -7.30 21.00 -8.08
N PHE A 205 -7.58 19.73 -7.85
CA PHE A 205 -8.87 19.14 -8.19
C PHE A 205 -9.64 18.60 -6.99
N ASN A 206 -8.98 18.38 -5.84
CA ASN A 206 -9.62 17.91 -4.63
C ASN A 206 -8.83 18.37 -3.40
N ASP A 207 -8.64 19.68 -3.30
CA ASP A 207 -7.89 20.28 -2.20
C ASP A 207 -8.65 20.12 -0.87
N GLY A 208 -7.92 19.71 0.17
CA GLY A 208 -8.47 19.53 1.50
C GLY A 208 -9.23 18.22 1.72
N THR A 209 -9.19 17.26 0.79
CA THR A 209 -9.91 15.98 0.94
C THR A 209 -9.57 15.20 2.22
N HIS A 210 -8.39 15.44 2.80
CA HIS A 210 -7.94 14.87 4.08
C HIS A 210 -7.62 15.96 5.13
N ALA A 211 -8.35 17.10 5.08
CA ALA A 211 -8.07 18.27 5.93
C ALA A 211 -8.09 17.95 7.43
N SER A 212 -8.96 17.03 7.88
CA SER A 212 -9.07 16.65 9.29
C SER A 212 -7.77 16.12 9.91
N VAL A 213 -6.86 15.59 9.08
CA VAL A 213 -5.57 15.01 9.50
C VAL A 213 -4.36 15.64 8.80
N ALA A 214 -4.56 16.68 8.00
CA ALA A 214 -3.49 17.33 7.24
C ALA A 214 -2.49 18.07 8.13
N THR A 215 -2.94 18.73 9.21
CA THR A 215 -2.07 19.44 10.14
C THR A 215 -1.65 18.55 11.32
N LYS A 216 -0.61 18.96 12.05
CA LYS A 216 -0.16 18.26 13.25
C LYS A 216 -1.25 18.25 14.33
N GLU A 217 -1.90 19.38 14.52
CA GLU A 217 -3.01 19.57 15.48
C GLU A 217 -4.23 18.74 15.05
N GLY A 218 -4.55 18.71 13.75
CA GLY A 218 -5.62 17.88 13.18
C GLY A 218 -5.37 16.39 13.45
N ARG A 219 -4.15 15.92 13.20
CA ARG A 219 -3.78 14.52 13.49
C ARG A 219 -3.84 14.19 14.98
N ALA A 220 -3.39 15.10 15.83
CA ALA A 220 -3.45 14.88 17.28
C ALA A 220 -4.89 14.63 17.76
N LYS A 221 -5.90 15.30 17.15
CA LYS A 221 -7.30 15.17 17.50
C LYS A 221 -8.03 14.05 16.77
N ASN A 222 -7.78 13.88 15.47
CA ASN A 222 -8.60 13.08 14.57
C ASN A 222 -7.91 11.82 14.05
N ALA A 223 -6.69 11.52 14.49
CA ALA A 223 -5.98 10.31 14.11
C ALA A 223 -5.55 9.49 15.32
N ILE A 224 -5.49 8.18 15.11
CA ILE A 224 -4.87 7.24 16.04
C ILE A 224 -3.71 6.54 15.35
N TYR A 225 -2.52 6.60 15.94
CA TYR A 225 -1.34 5.88 15.45
C TYR A 225 -1.31 4.51 16.10
N LEU A 226 -1.52 3.48 15.27
CA LEU A 226 -1.55 2.10 15.72
C LEU A 226 -0.13 1.53 15.78
N GLU A 227 0.23 1.01 16.95
CA GLU A 227 1.48 0.28 17.20
C GLU A 227 1.14 -1.09 17.79
N HIS A 228 1.73 -2.17 17.24
CA HIS A 228 1.52 -3.51 17.74
C HIS A 228 1.90 -3.63 19.23
N GLY A 229 1.03 -4.26 20.03
CA GLY A 229 1.23 -4.46 21.47
C GLY A 229 1.00 -3.22 22.34
N LYS A 230 0.54 -2.09 21.76
CA LYS A 230 0.24 -0.86 22.52
C LYS A 230 -1.26 -0.62 22.66
N PRO A 231 -1.70 0.04 23.75
CA PRO A 231 -3.08 0.45 23.89
C PRO A 231 -3.43 1.49 22.84
N MET A 232 -4.63 1.36 22.27
CA MET A 232 -5.14 2.22 21.21
C MET A 232 -5.64 3.55 21.77
N LEU A 233 -4.69 4.45 22.03
CA LEU A 233 -4.91 5.79 22.61
C LEU A 233 -4.70 6.88 21.56
N PHE A 234 -5.50 7.95 21.65
CA PHE A 234 -5.38 9.14 20.79
C PHE A 234 -5.82 10.41 21.53
N GLY A 235 -5.76 11.56 20.86
CA GLY A 235 -5.94 12.88 21.47
C GLY A 235 -4.59 13.56 21.76
N GLU A 236 -4.61 14.87 21.96
CA GLU A 236 -3.39 15.68 22.21
C GLU A 236 -2.59 15.17 23.42
N ASN A 237 -3.28 14.70 24.45
CA ASN A 237 -2.72 14.16 25.68
C ASN A 237 -2.99 12.65 25.85
N LYS A 238 -3.35 11.96 24.79
CA LYS A 238 -3.79 10.54 24.81
C LYS A 238 -4.98 10.31 25.75
N GLU A 239 -5.87 11.28 25.84
CA GLU A 239 -7.02 11.27 26.74
C GLU A 239 -8.19 10.42 26.25
N PHE A 240 -8.17 9.99 24.98
CA PHE A 240 -9.16 9.09 24.40
C PHE A 240 -8.59 7.73 24.10
N GLY A 241 -9.43 6.70 24.13
CA GLY A 241 -9.07 5.34 23.76
C GLY A 241 -10.20 4.58 23.10
N LEU A 242 -9.87 3.43 22.51
CA LEU A 242 -10.83 2.52 21.90
C LEU A 242 -11.14 1.37 22.83
N MET A 243 -12.43 1.10 23.05
CA MET A 243 -12.95 -0.07 23.76
C MET A 243 -13.87 -0.87 22.84
N GLN A 244 -14.05 -2.13 23.14
CA GLN A 244 -15.06 -2.95 22.49
C GLN A 244 -16.44 -2.65 23.08
N GLU A 245 -17.45 -2.49 22.22
CA GLU A 245 -18.85 -2.40 22.61
C GLU A 245 -19.68 -3.37 21.75
N GLY A 246 -20.10 -4.48 22.35
CA GLY A 246 -20.72 -5.57 21.58
C GLY A 246 -19.77 -6.11 20.50
N PHE A 247 -20.20 -6.07 19.25
CA PHE A 247 -19.36 -6.41 18.08
C PHE A 247 -18.68 -5.18 17.48
N GLY A 248 -18.87 -3.99 18.04
CA GLY A 248 -18.34 -2.72 17.54
C GLY A 248 -17.17 -2.20 18.34
N LEU A 249 -16.79 -0.97 18.00
CA LEU A 249 -15.82 -0.15 18.71
C LEU A 249 -16.55 1.06 19.32
N LYS A 250 -16.00 1.56 20.41
CA LYS A 250 -16.43 2.77 21.07
C LYS A 250 -15.24 3.63 21.44
N VAL A 251 -15.36 4.92 21.21
CA VAL A 251 -14.43 5.91 21.74
C VAL A 251 -14.84 6.23 23.18
N VAL A 252 -13.85 6.18 24.08
CA VAL A 252 -14.01 6.49 25.50
C VAL A 252 -12.98 7.51 25.94
N LYS A 253 -13.28 8.25 27.00
CA LYS A 253 -12.35 9.21 27.60
C LYS A 253 -11.80 8.65 28.91
N LEU A 254 -10.47 8.65 29.03
CA LEU A 254 -9.79 8.22 30.25
C LEU A 254 -10.17 9.09 31.43
N GLY A 255 -10.38 8.47 32.60
CA GLY A 255 -10.77 9.13 33.83
C GLY A 255 -12.29 9.35 33.98
N GLU A 256 -13.08 9.24 32.90
CA GLU A 256 -14.54 9.29 32.97
C GLU A 256 -15.10 7.90 33.28
N ASN A 257 -16.12 7.82 34.14
CA ASN A 257 -16.78 6.56 34.55
C ASN A 257 -15.81 5.48 35.09
N GLY A 258 -14.65 5.88 35.61
CA GLY A 258 -13.64 4.96 36.15
C GLY A 258 -12.78 4.28 35.07
N ILE A 259 -12.91 4.67 33.80
CA ILE A 259 -12.14 4.11 32.69
C ILE A 259 -10.65 4.45 32.82
N THR A 260 -9.81 3.46 32.71
CA THR A 260 -8.34 3.57 32.78
C THR A 260 -7.69 3.04 31.51
N GLU A 261 -6.39 3.23 31.34
CA GLU A 261 -5.64 2.67 30.21
C GLU A 261 -5.75 1.13 30.11
N LYS A 262 -5.96 0.44 31.23
CA LYS A 262 -6.10 -1.03 31.27
C LYS A 262 -7.39 -1.53 30.60
N ASP A 263 -8.37 -0.66 30.45
CA ASP A 263 -9.65 -0.97 29.81
C ASP A 263 -9.59 -0.76 28.30
N ILE A 264 -8.51 -0.15 27.81
CA ILE A 264 -8.34 0.16 26.38
C ILE A 264 -7.84 -1.06 25.62
N LEU A 265 -8.41 -1.30 24.44
CA LEU A 265 -7.98 -2.36 23.53
C LEU A 265 -6.51 -2.19 23.14
N ILE A 266 -5.77 -3.29 23.19
CA ILE A 266 -4.39 -3.36 22.70
C ILE A 266 -4.42 -3.73 21.23
N HIS A 267 -3.69 -3.01 20.40
CA HIS A 267 -3.57 -3.31 18.98
C HIS A 267 -2.74 -4.57 18.75
N ASP A 268 -3.32 -5.52 18.01
CA ASP A 268 -2.62 -6.71 17.53
C ASP A 268 -2.61 -6.74 15.99
N ALA A 269 -1.51 -6.28 15.40
CA ALA A 269 -1.32 -6.30 13.95
C ALA A 269 -1.17 -7.72 13.39
N HIS A 270 -0.76 -8.68 14.24
CA HIS A 270 -0.46 -10.07 13.84
C HIS A 270 -1.63 -11.04 14.05
N CYS A 271 -2.78 -10.55 14.52
CA CYS A 271 -3.97 -11.38 14.70
C CYS A 271 -4.40 -12.00 13.36
N GLN A 272 -4.59 -13.32 13.33
CA GLN A 272 -5.03 -14.04 12.13
C GLN A 272 -6.46 -13.64 11.74
N ASP A 273 -7.36 -13.47 12.71
CA ASP A 273 -8.70 -12.92 12.51
C ASP A 273 -8.58 -11.42 12.19
N ASN A 274 -9.08 -11.02 11.05
CA ASN A 274 -8.98 -9.64 10.57
C ASN A 274 -10.17 -8.76 10.95
N THR A 275 -11.11 -9.25 11.74
CA THR A 275 -12.38 -8.54 12.03
C THR A 275 -12.13 -7.19 12.72
N LEU A 276 -11.31 -7.17 13.78
CA LEU A 276 -10.97 -5.93 14.47
C LEU A 276 -10.13 -5.01 13.58
N GLN A 277 -9.15 -5.55 12.87
CA GLN A 277 -8.28 -4.79 11.97
C GLN A 277 -9.08 -4.12 10.83
N LEU A 278 -10.10 -4.80 10.27
CA LEU A 278 -11.00 -4.21 9.29
C LEU A 278 -11.81 -3.06 9.90
N LYS A 279 -12.34 -3.23 11.12
CA LYS A 279 -13.05 -2.15 11.82
C LYS A 279 -12.16 -0.94 12.05
N LEU A 280 -10.91 -1.15 12.50
CA LEU A 280 -9.93 -0.08 12.67
C LEU A 280 -9.64 0.64 11.35
N ALA A 281 -9.49 -0.09 10.26
CA ALA A 281 -9.23 0.48 8.94
C ALA A 281 -10.41 1.29 8.37
N LEU A 282 -11.64 0.99 8.82
CA LEU A 282 -12.87 1.68 8.39
C LEU A 282 -13.28 2.83 9.32
N MET A 283 -12.55 3.07 10.40
CA MET A 283 -12.82 4.21 11.29
C MET A 283 -12.66 5.53 10.55
N GLU A 284 -13.66 6.39 10.67
CA GLU A 284 -13.66 7.75 10.10
C GLU A 284 -14.52 8.70 10.94
N GLY A 285 -14.25 10.01 10.79
CA GLY A 285 -14.98 11.05 11.50
C GLY A 285 -16.45 11.16 11.08
N PRO A 286 -17.29 11.74 11.92
CA PRO A 286 -16.92 12.42 13.18
C PRO A 286 -16.78 11.49 14.40
N ASP A 287 -17.27 10.25 14.33
CA ASP A 287 -17.41 9.36 15.49
C ASP A 287 -16.10 8.69 15.92
N PHE A 288 -15.19 8.48 14.97
CA PHE A 288 -13.93 7.79 15.20
C PHE A 288 -12.73 8.55 14.65
N PRO A 289 -11.52 8.34 15.23
CA PRO A 289 -10.29 8.81 14.64
C PRO A 289 -9.95 7.99 13.39
N ILE A 290 -9.20 8.58 12.46
CA ILE A 290 -8.62 7.85 11.33
C ILE A 290 -7.42 7.02 11.83
N ALA A 291 -7.42 5.72 11.57
CA ALA A 291 -6.31 4.84 11.92
C ALA A 291 -5.14 5.03 10.95
N LEU A 292 -3.98 5.35 11.50
CA LEU A 292 -2.69 5.46 10.83
C LEU A 292 -1.71 4.44 11.43
N GLY A 293 -0.65 4.09 10.70
CA GLY A 293 0.32 3.07 11.10
C GLY A 293 0.03 1.71 10.46
N VAL A 294 0.67 0.68 11.00
CA VAL A 294 0.49 -0.72 10.55
C VAL A 294 -0.76 -1.30 11.20
N ILE A 295 -1.80 -1.51 10.41
CA ILE A 295 -3.11 -2.02 10.89
C ILE A 295 -3.11 -3.56 10.92
N ARG A 296 -2.48 -4.18 9.92
CA ARG A 296 -2.36 -5.63 9.78
C ARG A 296 -0.98 -6.01 9.26
N ASP A 297 -0.36 -7.04 9.84
CA ASP A 297 0.91 -7.61 9.41
C ASP A 297 0.96 -9.09 9.82
N VAL A 298 0.60 -9.98 8.91
CA VAL A 298 0.42 -11.42 9.19
C VAL A 298 1.22 -12.24 8.19
N ASP A 299 2.10 -13.07 8.68
CA ASP A 299 2.90 -13.98 7.89
C ASP A 299 2.06 -14.99 7.11
N ALA A 300 2.44 -15.22 5.86
CA ALA A 300 1.89 -16.26 5.02
C ALA A 300 2.87 -16.65 3.90
N PRO A 301 2.80 -17.89 3.37
CA PRO A 301 3.60 -18.27 2.20
C PRO A 301 3.35 -17.35 1.01
N THR A 302 4.44 -17.04 0.27
CA THR A 302 4.35 -16.24 -0.94
C THR A 302 4.22 -17.11 -2.19
N TYR A 303 3.55 -16.61 -3.21
CA TYR A 303 3.43 -17.32 -4.49
C TYR A 303 4.78 -17.46 -5.21
N ASN A 304 5.60 -16.42 -5.20
CA ASN A 304 6.90 -16.42 -5.85
C ASN A 304 7.84 -17.47 -5.26
N ASP A 305 7.89 -17.62 -3.94
CA ASP A 305 8.71 -18.63 -3.27
C ASP A 305 8.18 -20.03 -3.57
N ALA A 306 6.86 -20.25 -3.47
CA ALA A 306 6.23 -21.52 -3.78
C ALA A 306 6.46 -21.97 -5.24
N VAL A 307 6.49 -21.04 -6.20
CA VAL A 307 6.83 -21.35 -7.60
C VAL A 307 8.27 -21.79 -7.73
N VAL A 308 9.22 -21.10 -7.08
CA VAL A 308 10.64 -21.48 -7.09
C VAL A 308 10.83 -22.86 -6.47
N GLU A 309 10.24 -23.12 -5.29
CA GLU A 309 10.30 -24.42 -4.62
C GLU A 309 9.76 -25.55 -5.52
N GLN A 310 8.60 -25.33 -6.15
CA GLN A 310 8.01 -26.31 -7.08
C GLN A 310 8.93 -26.60 -8.29
N ILE A 311 9.55 -25.54 -8.86
CA ILE A 311 10.48 -25.70 -9.98
C ILE A 311 11.70 -26.54 -9.54
N GLU A 312 12.29 -26.27 -8.39
CA GLU A 312 13.45 -27.01 -7.89
C GLU A 312 13.09 -28.46 -7.55
N GLU A 313 11.92 -28.69 -6.95
CA GLU A 313 11.44 -30.04 -6.71
C GLU A 313 11.28 -30.86 -8.00
N ILE A 314 10.67 -30.26 -9.03
CA ILE A 314 10.48 -30.94 -10.33
C ILE A 314 11.80 -31.14 -11.07
N LYS A 315 12.72 -30.17 -11.00
CA LYS A 315 14.07 -30.36 -11.56
C LYS A 315 14.81 -31.55 -10.94
N GLY A 316 14.64 -31.76 -9.62
CA GLY A 316 15.19 -32.93 -8.93
C GLY A 316 14.60 -34.28 -9.39
N LYS A 317 13.40 -34.27 -9.97
CA LYS A 317 12.68 -35.46 -10.47
C LYS A 317 12.77 -35.62 -11.98
N LYS A 318 13.74 -34.96 -12.65
CA LYS A 318 13.86 -34.96 -14.11
C LYS A 318 13.88 -36.35 -14.70
N LYS A 319 13.01 -36.59 -15.68
CA LYS A 319 13.03 -37.77 -16.57
C LYS A 319 13.89 -37.52 -17.81
N TYR A 320 14.10 -36.26 -18.18
CA TYR A 320 14.76 -35.84 -19.43
C TYR A 320 15.87 -34.85 -19.09
N HIS A 321 17.04 -35.06 -19.68
CA HIS A 321 18.25 -34.27 -19.38
C HIS A 321 18.56 -33.19 -20.39
N ASN A 322 17.95 -33.26 -21.58
CA ASN A 322 18.11 -32.28 -22.65
C ASN A 322 16.85 -32.10 -23.47
N PHE A 323 16.86 -31.12 -24.35
CA PHE A 323 15.72 -30.76 -25.20
C PHE A 323 15.32 -31.85 -26.19
N GLN A 324 16.34 -32.58 -26.73
CA GLN A 324 16.09 -33.66 -27.67
C GLN A 324 15.33 -34.81 -27.00
N GLU A 325 15.74 -35.20 -25.81
CA GLU A 325 15.01 -36.23 -25.03
C GLU A 325 13.57 -35.80 -24.76
N LEU A 326 13.34 -34.52 -24.42
CA LEU A 326 11.99 -33.97 -24.18
C LEU A 326 11.14 -34.04 -25.46
N LEU A 327 11.67 -33.70 -26.62
CA LEU A 327 10.98 -33.77 -27.91
C LEU A 327 10.58 -35.21 -28.28
N MET A 328 11.36 -36.18 -27.85
CA MET A 328 11.17 -37.61 -28.19
C MET A 328 10.25 -38.33 -27.16
N THR A 329 9.58 -37.62 -26.27
CA THR A 329 8.77 -38.23 -25.19
C THR A 329 7.42 -38.77 -25.64
N ASN A 330 6.90 -38.26 -26.75
CA ASN A 330 5.61 -38.68 -27.36
C ASN A 330 5.86 -39.45 -28.64
N ASP A 331 4.77 -39.87 -29.27
CA ASP A 331 4.83 -40.52 -30.58
C ASP A 331 5.58 -39.61 -31.57
N THR A 332 6.65 -40.15 -32.13
CA THR A 332 7.48 -39.45 -33.10
C THR A 332 7.50 -40.21 -34.43
N TRP A 333 7.69 -39.49 -35.54
CA TRP A 333 7.83 -40.08 -36.87
C TRP A 333 8.99 -39.40 -37.62
N GLU A 334 9.59 -40.12 -38.50
CA GLU A 334 10.58 -39.58 -39.43
C GLU A 334 9.90 -38.98 -40.66
N VAL A 335 10.27 -37.74 -40.98
CA VAL A 335 9.91 -37.14 -42.26
C VAL A 335 10.96 -37.60 -43.27
N LYS A 336 10.54 -38.46 -44.21
CA LYS A 336 11.40 -38.95 -45.31
C LYS A 336 11.45 -37.97 -46.45
#